data_6dab2634b211403f2afd2d50e74ba7da
#
_entry.id   6dab2634b211403f2afd2d50e74ba7da
#
_cell.length_a   1.000
_cell.length_b   1.000
_cell.length_c   1.000
_cell.angle_alpha   90.00
_cell.angle_beta   90.00
_cell.angle_gamma   90.00
#
_symmetry.space_group_name_H-M   'P 1'
#
loop_
_entity.id
_entity.type
_entity.pdbx_description
1 polymer ?
#
loop_
_entity_poly.entity_id
_entity_poly.type
_entity_poly.pdbx_seq_one_letter_code
_entity_poly.pdbx_strand_id
1 'polypeptide(L)'
;LVPVKRSHSVCAQGGINSVNDTTRAQGDNEWKHFDDTVYGGDFLNHQPPVKEMCDAGPKVIDLLDRLGVPFNRTSEGRLDRRRFGGTLYKRTAFAGATTGQQLLYALDEQARRWEAEGLIKLYEHWEFLGLVLDDAGVCRGCVIQDMFSMEIRALKADAVVMATGGCGLIFGKSTMSMICTGGANSRVYQESVKYANGEFIQVHTTAIPGADKLRLM
;
A
#
# COMPACT_ATOMS: atom_id res chain seq x y z
N LEU A 1 7.89 -12.29 -5.08
CA LEU A 1 7.71 -12.98 -6.37
C LEU A 1 8.10 -12.12 -7.57
N VAL A 2 7.86 -10.82 -7.50
CA VAL A 2 8.22 -9.86 -8.55
C VAL A 2 9.08 -8.76 -7.96
N PRO A 3 9.91 -8.06 -8.77
CA PRO A 3 10.63 -6.88 -8.32
C PRO A 3 9.66 -5.83 -7.75
N VAL A 4 10.11 -5.07 -6.74
CA VAL A 4 9.27 -4.06 -6.07
C VAL A 4 8.66 -3.07 -7.07
N LYS A 5 9.40 -2.69 -8.10
CA LYS A 5 8.99 -1.77 -9.18
C LYS A 5 7.98 -2.37 -10.16
N ARG A 6 7.58 -3.62 -9.98
CA ARG A 6 6.53 -4.33 -10.73
C ARG A 6 5.26 -4.55 -9.92
N SER A 7 5.21 -4.09 -8.68
CA SER A 7 4.01 -4.18 -7.84
C SER A 7 2.85 -3.35 -8.40
N HIS A 8 1.63 -3.66 -7.98
CA HIS A 8 0.44 -2.91 -8.43
C HIS A 8 0.49 -1.43 -8.03
N SER A 9 1.13 -1.10 -6.92
CA SER A 9 1.29 0.29 -6.44
C SER A 9 1.98 1.21 -7.45
N VAL A 10 2.79 0.68 -8.37
CA VAL A 10 3.44 1.48 -9.43
C VAL A 10 2.42 2.17 -10.35
N CYS A 11 1.23 1.61 -10.47
CA CYS A 11 0.15 2.13 -11.31
C CYS A 11 -0.67 3.25 -10.65
N ALA A 12 -0.46 3.55 -9.37
CA ALA A 12 -1.20 4.59 -8.67
C ALA A 12 -0.86 5.98 -9.22
N GLN A 13 -1.88 6.73 -9.65
CA GLN A 13 -1.74 8.02 -10.32
C GLN A 13 -2.36 9.16 -9.53
N GLY A 14 -3.42 8.89 -8.77
CA GLY A 14 -4.25 9.89 -8.10
C GLY A 14 -3.49 10.79 -7.14
N GLY A 15 -2.69 10.23 -6.29
CA GLY A 15 -1.97 10.89 -5.22
C GLY A 15 -2.40 10.39 -3.83
N ILE A 16 -1.93 11.08 -2.80
CA ILE A 16 -2.18 10.74 -1.40
C ILE A 16 -2.97 11.86 -0.73
N ASN A 17 -4.09 11.51 -0.11
CA ASN A 17 -4.91 12.45 0.65
C ASN A 17 -4.35 12.69 2.05
N SER A 18 -4.26 13.95 2.44
CA SER A 18 -3.98 14.34 3.81
C SER A 18 -4.40 15.79 4.05
N VAL A 19 -4.89 16.08 5.23
CA VAL A 19 -5.11 17.44 5.68
C VAL A 19 -3.79 18.22 5.61
N ASN A 20 -3.84 19.49 5.32
CA ASN A 20 -2.67 20.37 5.23
C ASN A 20 -3.03 21.79 5.71
N ASP A 21 -2.04 22.64 5.91
CA ASP A 21 -2.26 23.97 6.48
C ASP A 21 -3.22 24.84 5.63
N THR A 22 -3.13 24.70 4.30
CA THR A 22 -4.02 25.46 3.41
C THR A 22 -5.47 25.02 3.57
N THR A 23 -5.74 23.71 3.67
CA THR A 23 -7.09 23.20 3.88
C THR A 23 -7.57 23.46 5.31
N ARG A 24 -6.70 23.42 6.30
CA ARG A 24 -7.03 23.83 7.70
C ARG A 24 -7.53 25.25 7.77
N ALA A 25 -6.86 26.18 7.07
CA ALA A 25 -7.30 27.56 6.98
C ALA A 25 -8.69 27.73 6.33
N GLN A 26 -9.13 26.72 5.56
CA GLN A 26 -10.47 26.64 4.96
C GLN A 26 -11.48 25.88 5.84
N GLY A 27 -11.09 25.52 7.06
CA GLY A 27 -11.94 24.80 8.01
C GLY A 27 -11.90 23.28 7.89
N ASP A 28 -10.90 22.72 7.18
CA ASP A 28 -10.65 21.28 7.13
C ASP A 28 -9.95 20.79 8.39
N ASN A 29 -10.08 19.48 8.69
CA ASN A 29 -9.38 18.79 9.76
C ASN A 29 -9.42 17.28 9.55
N GLU A 30 -8.69 16.53 10.40
CA GLU A 30 -8.58 15.08 10.32
C GLU A 30 -9.93 14.37 10.56
N TRP A 31 -10.85 14.95 11.33
CA TRP A 31 -12.19 14.40 11.50
C TRP A 31 -13.00 14.48 10.21
N LYS A 32 -12.93 15.60 9.49
CA LYS A 32 -13.57 15.71 8.16
C LYS A 32 -12.95 14.78 7.13
N HIS A 33 -11.63 14.55 7.22
CA HIS A 33 -10.96 13.56 6.37
C HIS A 33 -11.44 12.14 6.71
N PHE A 34 -11.57 11.85 7.99
CA PHE A 34 -12.15 10.59 8.47
C PHE A 34 -13.59 10.39 7.99
N ASP A 35 -14.45 11.40 8.16
CA ASP A 35 -15.85 11.35 7.72
C ASP A 35 -15.96 11.09 6.23
N ASP A 36 -15.19 11.81 5.39
CA ASP A 36 -15.15 11.60 3.93
C ASP A 36 -14.72 10.15 3.59
N THR A 37 -13.77 9.60 4.33
CA THR A 37 -13.26 8.26 4.10
C THR A 37 -14.26 7.19 4.51
N VAL A 38 -14.91 7.35 5.65
CA VAL A 38 -15.94 6.42 6.14
C VAL A 38 -17.17 6.47 5.24
N TYR A 39 -17.60 7.65 4.84
CA TYR A 39 -18.69 7.84 3.88
C TYR A 39 -18.36 7.18 2.52
N GLY A 40 -17.14 7.40 2.00
CA GLY A 40 -16.69 6.79 0.75
C GLY A 40 -16.61 5.26 0.79
N GLY A 41 -16.44 4.68 1.97
CA GLY A 41 -16.50 3.23 2.22
C GLY A 41 -17.89 2.71 2.60
N ASP A 42 -18.94 3.51 2.38
CA ASP A 42 -20.33 3.16 2.69
C ASP A 42 -20.55 2.70 4.15
N PHE A 43 -19.77 3.28 5.07
CA PHE A 43 -19.78 2.97 6.51
C PHE A 43 -19.38 1.52 6.87
N LEU A 44 -18.84 0.76 5.92
CA LEU A 44 -18.34 -0.61 6.16
C LEU A 44 -16.91 -0.65 6.69
N ASN A 45 -16.23 0.48 6.70
CA ASN A 45 -14.84 0.61 7.13
C ASN A 45 -14.65 0.18 8.59
N HIS A 46 -13.52 -0.47 8.86
CA HIS A 46 -13.03 -0.60 10.24
C HIS A 46 -12.52 0.77 10.70
N GLN A 47 -13.35 1.51 11.43
CA GLN A 47 -13.16 2.94 11.69
C GLN A 47 -11.89 3.30 12.48
N PRO A 48 -11.47 2.57 13.54
CA PRO A 48 -10.26 2.93 14.29
C PRO A 48 -9.00 3.05 13.41
N PRO A 49 -8.63 2.06 12.56
CA PRO A 49 -7.51 2.21 11.64
C PRO A 49 -7.66 3.36 10.63
N VAL A 50 -8.89 3.65 10.19
CA VAL A 50 -9.14 4.79 9.28
C VAL A 50 -8.83 6.11 10.00
N LYS A 51 -9.21 6.24 11.28
CA LYS A 51 -8.89 7.44 12.06
C LYS A 51 -7.38 7.62 12.24
N GLU A 52 -6.69 6.56 12.61
CA GLU A 52 -5.22 6.53 12.74
C GLU A 52 -4.54 6.95 11.42
N MET A 53 -5.01 6.44 10.29
CA MET A 53 -4.51 6.81 8.98
C MET A 53 -4.71 8.30 8.68
N CYS A 54 -5.88 8.86 8.98
CA CYS A 54 -6.16 10.27 8.77
C CYS A 54 -5.29 11.18 9.64
N ASP A 55 -5.07 10.80 10.88
CA ASP A 55 -4.21 11.53 11.82
C ASP A 55 -2.72 11.46 11.45
N ALA A 56 -2.28 10.31 10.94
CA ALA A 56 -0.90 10.11 10.50
C ALA A 56 -0.61 10.77 9.14
N GLY A 57 -1.62 10.97 8.31
CA GLY A 57 -1.49 11.42 6.93
C GLY A 57 -0.56 12.62 6.71
N PRO A 58 -0.68 13.73 7.45
CA PRO A 58 0.22 14.88 7.32
C PRO A 58 1.69 14.51 7.50
N LYS A 59 2.00 13.74 8.56
CA LYS A 59 3.38 13.31 8.87
C LYS A 59 3.94 12.35 7.83
N VAL A 60 3.09 11.49 7.27
CA VAL A 60 3.49 10.54 6.22
C VAL A 60 3.88 11.29 4.95
N ILE A 61 3.12 12.31 4.54
CA ILE A 61 3.47 13.12 3.36
C ILE A 61 4.76 13.89 3.58
N ASP A 62 4.95 14.50 4.75
CA ASP A 62 6.20 15.18 5.10
C ASP A 62 7.40 14.24 5.11
N LEU A 63 7.22 13.01 5.56
CA LEU A 63 8.26 11.98 5.50
C LEU A 63 8.60 11.64 4.04
N LEU A 64 7.61 11.37 3.21
CA LEU A 64 7.81 11.01 1.80
C LEU A 64 8.46 12.15 1.01
N ASP A 65 8.11 13.38 1.29
CA ASP A 65 8.75 14.56 0.71
C ASP A 65 10.25 14.63 1.09
N ARG A 66 10.57 14.41 2.35
CA ARG A 66 11.97 14.35 2.83
C ARG A 66 12.75 13.16 2.28
N LEU A 67 12.09 12.06 1.97
CA LEU A 67 12.68 10.91 1.30
C LEU A 67 12.92 11.12 -0.21
N GLY A 68 12.55 12.30 -0.74
CA GLY A 68 12.84 12.67 -2.11
C GLY A 68 11.72 12.35 -3.12
N VAL A 69 10.51 12.08 -2.67
CA VAL A 69 9.36 11.96 -3.61
C VAL A 69 9.14 13.31 -4.30
N PRO A 70 9.23 13.39 -5.63
CA PRO A 70 9.14 14.66 -6.37
C PRO A 70 7.68 15.10 -6.53
N PHE A 71 7.03 15.39 -5.40
CA PHE A 71 5.67 15.94 -5.44
C PHE A 71 5.62 17.26 -6.22
N ASN A 72 4.51 17.49 -6.90
CA ASN A 72 4.24 18.77 -7.54
C ASN A 72 4.33 19.93 -6.54
N ARG A 73 4.84 21.07 -7.01
CA ARG A 73 5.04 22.28 -6.21
C ARG A 73 4.28 23.47 -6.80
N THR A 74 3.84 24.36 -5.93
CA THR A 74 3.34 25.69 -6.33
C THR A 74 4.52 26.59 -6.73
N SER A 75 4.22 27.76 -7.29
CA SER A 75 5.23 28.78 -7.61
C SER A 75 6.07 29.22 -6.41
N GLU A 76 5.51 29.11 -5.20
CA GLU A 76 6.18 29.45 -3.93
C GLU A 76 6.99 28.28 -3.36
N GLY A 77 7.07 27.14 -4.06
CA GLY A 77 7.82 25.96 -3.64
C GLY A 77 7.10 25.06 -2.62
N ARG A 78 5.85 25.36 -2.26
CA ARG A 78 5.04 24.52 -1.37
C ARG A 78 4.49 23.31 -2.11
N LEU A 79 4.15 22.24 -1.38
CA LEU A 79 3.47 21.07 -1.97
C LEU A 79 2.17 21.50 -2.63
N ASP A 80 2.05 21.27 -3.93
CA ASP A 80 0.79 21.47 -4.63
C ASP A 80 -0.20 20.38 -4.25
N ARG A 81 -1.47 20.74 -4.23
CA ARG A 81 -2.56 19.85 -3.82
C ARG A 81 -3.73 19.97 -4.80
N ARG A 82 -4.34 18.85 -5.09
CA ARG A 82 -5.54 18.79 -5.92
C ARG A 82 -6.72 18.15 -5.21
N ARG A 83 -7.92 18.35 -5.72
CA ARG A 83 -9.09 17.55 -5.35
C ARG A 83 -9.06 16.26 -6.17
N PHE A 84 -9.25 15.14 -5.51
CA PHE A 84 -9.32 13.85 -6.18
C PHE A 84 -10.25 12.90 -5.41
N GLY A 85 -10.97 12.03 -6.14
CA GLY A 85 -11.82 11.01 -5.54
C GLY A 85 -13.01 11.56 -4.73
N GLY A 86 -13.57 12.69 -5.12
CA GLY A 86 -14.76 13.24 -4.44
C GLY A 86 -14.46 13.99 -3.14
N THR A 87 -13.20 14.18 -2.76
CA THR A 87 -12.84 14.93 -1.54
C THR A 87 -13.38 16.38 -1.59
N LEU A 88 -13.84 16.87 -0.44
CA LEU A 88 -14.37 18.25 -0.32
C LEU A 88 -13.26 19.30 -0.43
N TYR A 89 -12.06 18.98 0.03
CA TYR A 89 -10.90 19.88 0.08
C TYR A 89 -9.75 19.41 -0.82
N LYS A 90 -8.83 20.31 -1.16
CA LYS A 90 -7.61 19.99 -1.91
C LYS A 90 -6.60 19.27 -1.01
N ARG A 91 -6.86 17.99 -0.69
CA ARG A 91 -6.02 17.19 0.21
C ARG A 91 -4.95 16.38 -0.49
N THR A 92 -5.04 16.16 -1.80
CA THR A 92 -4.27 15.17 -2.53
C THR A 92 -2.90 15.71 -2.94
N ALA A 93 -1.82 15.25 -2.31
CA ALA A 93 -0.45 15.42 -2.80
C ALA A 93 -0.20 14.45 -3.95
N PHE A 94 0.47 14.89 -5.00
CA PHE A 94 0.66 14.10 -6.22
C PHE A 94 1.99 14.41 -6.90
N ALA A 95 2.48 13.46 -7.70
CA ALA A 95 3.65 13.61 -8.55
C ALA A 95 3.23 13.33 -10.01
N GLY A 96 2.63 14.32 -10.66
CA GLY A 96 2.06 14.19 -12.00
C GLY A 96 1.10 13.01 -12.12
N ALA A 97 1.32 12.16 -13.11
CA ALA A 97 0.58 10.91 -13.33
C ALA A 97 1.35 9.67 -12.82
N THR A 98 2.45 9.85 -12.10
CA THR A 98 3.34 8.76 -11.67
C THR A 98 3.51 8.68 -10.16
N THR A 99 2.54 9.16 -9.40
CA THR A 99 2.64 9.24 -7.93
C THR A 99 3.07 7.92 -7.30
N GLY A 100 2.41 6.81 -7.63
CA GLY A 100 2.73 5.50 -7.06
C GLY A 100 4.13 5.02 -7.41
N GLN A 101 4.57 5.24 -8.64
CA GLN A 101 5.94 4.94 -9.09
C GLN A 101 6.98 5.71 -8.29
N GLN A 102 6.77 7.00 -8.06
CA GLN A 102 7.70 7.85 -7.32
C GLN A 102 7.77 7.46 -5.83
N LEU A 103 6.63 7.12 -5.24
CA LEU A 103 6.58 6.59 -3.87
C LEU A 103 7.38 5.30 -3.72
N LEU A 104 7.20 4.36 -4.66
CA LEU A 104 7.92 3.10 -4.65
C LEU A 104 9.42 3.29 -4.83
N TYR A 105 9.84 4.19 -5.71
CA TYR A 105 11.25 4.47 -5.92
C TYR A 105 11.90 5.02 -4.66
N ALA A 106 11.30 6.03 -4.04
CA ALA A 106 11.84 6.61 -2.82
C ALA A 106 11.95 5.58 -1.67
N LEU A 107 10.93 4.73 -1.51
CA LEU A 107 10.93 3.70 -0.46
C LEU A 107 11.90 2.55 -0.78
N ASP A 108 12.02 2.13 -2.04
CA ASP A 108 12.98 1.10 -2.47
C ASP A 108 14.43 1.59 -2.26
N GLU A 109 14.71 2.85 -2.58
CA GLU A 109 16.03 3.45 -2.32
C GLU A 109 16.39 3.42 -0.83
N GLN A 110 15.44 3.73 0.06
CA GLN A 110 15.67 3.61 1.50
C GLN A 110 15.91 2.15 1.91
N ALA A 111 15.13 1.21 1.39
CA ALA A 111 15.34 -0.21 1.67
C ALA A 111 16.72 -0.70 1.20
N ARG A 112 17.14 -0.32 -0.02
CA ARG A 112 18.48 -0.65 -0.56
C ARG A 112 19.61 -0.01 0.23
N ARG A 113 19.43 1.20 0.73
CA ARG A 113 20.39 1.84 1.62
C ARG A 113 20.62 1.00 2.89
N TRP A 114 19.55 0.59 3.56
CA TRP A 114 19.64 -0.23 4.77
C TRP A 114 20.12 -1.65 4.49
N GLU A 115 19.85 -2.19 3.30
CA GLU A 115 20.42 -3.46 2.84
C GLU A 115 21.94 -3.35 2.71
N ALA A 116 22.44 -2.26 2.13
CA ALA A 116 23.88 -2.02 1.99
C ALA A 116 24.59 -1.87 3.37
N GLU A 117 23.87 -1.37 4.37
CA GLU A 117 24.35 -1.30 5.77
C GLU A 117 24.20 -2.64 6.53
N GLY A 118 23.64 -3.69 5.88
CA GLY A 118 23.45 -5.02 6.47
C GLY A 118 22.27 -5.13 7.46
N LEU A 119 21.44 -4.10 7.57
CA LEU A 119 20.28 -4.06 8.47
C LEU A 119 19.01 -4.67 7.88
N ILE A 120 18.93 -4.76 6.55
CA ILE A 120 17.85 -5.41 5.81
C ILE A 120 18.44 -6.54 4.97
N LYS A 121 17.74 -7.66 4.91
CA LYS A 121 18.01 -8.73 3.96
C LYS A 121 16.78 -8.93 3.08
N LEU A 122 16.96 -8.80 1.75
CA LEU A 122 15.92 -8.99 0.77
C LEU A 122 15.91 -10.43 0.25
N TYR A 123 14.72 -11.01 0.16
CA TYR A 123 14.47 -12.32 -0.43
C TYR A 123 13.60 -12.14 -1.67
N GLU A 124 14.21 -11.72 -2.77
CA GLU A 124 13.51 -11.54 -4.06
C GLU A 124 13.28 -12.90 -4.71
N HIS A 125 12.14 -13.06 -5.41
CA HIS A 125 11.72 -14.31 -6.04
C HIS A 125 11.47 -15.48 -5.06
N TRP A 126 11.15 -15.16 -3.82
CA TRP A 126 10.74 -16.15 -2.82
C TRP A 126 9.24 -16.08 -2.59
N GLU A 127 8.60 -17.23 -2.45
CA GLU A 127 7.18 -17.34 -2.12
C GLU A 127 7.01 -17.56 -0.62
N PHE A 128 6.04 -16.88 -0.02
CA PHE A 128 5.62 -17.14 1.34
C PHE A 128 4.76 -18.41 1.39
N LEU A 129 5.13 -19.37 2.22
CA LEU A 129 4.44 -20.66 2.37
C LEU A 129 3.55 -20.73 3.62
N GLY A 130 3.94 -20.05 4.71
CA GLY A 130 3.18 -20.10 5.97
C GLY A 130 3.93 -19.45 7.11
N LEU A 131 3.28 -19.40 8.28
CA LEU A 131 3.86 -18.92 9.52
C LEU A 131 4.59 -20.05 10.27
N VAL A 132 5.53 -19.70 11.12
CA VAL A 132 6.07 -20.58 12.16
C VAL A 132 5.40 -20.19 13.46
N LEU A 133 4.57 -21.07 13.99
CA LEU A 133 3.87 -20.87 15.27
C LEU A 133 4.48 -21.81 16.31
N ASP A 134 4.61 -21.36 17.55
CA ASP A 134 4.94 -22.21 18.68
C ASP A 134 3.69 -22.92 19.25
N ASP A 135 3.89 -23.79 20.25
CA ASP A 135 2.81 -24.56 20.88
C ASP A 135 1.72 -23.68 21.54
N ALA A 136 2.04 -22.43 21.84
CA ALA A 136 1.11 -21.44 22.37
C ALA A 136 0.41 -20.62 21.25
N GLY A 137 0.69 -20.90 19.97
CA GLY A 137 0.17 -20.17 18.82
C GLY A 137 0.82 -18.80 18.58
N VAL A 138 1.98 -18.54 19.20
CA VAL A 138 2.71 -17.29 19.00
C VAL A 138 3.56 -17.39 17.73
N CYS A 139 3.45 -16.38 16.86
CA CYS A 139 4.26 -16.32 15.64
C CYS A 139 5.75 -16.12 15.97
N ARG A 140 6.60 -17.01 15.43
CA ARG A 140 8.05 -17.03 15.61
C ARG A 140 8.82 -16.83 14.31
N GLY A 141 8.11 -16.61 13.21
CA GLY A 141 8.71 -16.40 11.91
C GLY A 141 7.83 -16.87 10.77
N CYS A 142 8.45 -17.12 9.64
CA CYS A 142 7.74 -17.61 8.44
C CYS A 142 8.57 -18.63 7.67
N VAL A 143 7.89 -19.38 6.80
CA VAL A 143 8.50 -20.30 5.85
C VAL A 143 8.39 -19.71 4.46
N ILE A 144 9.48 -19.71 3.74
CA ILE A 144 9.58 -19.19 2.37
C ILE A 144 10.21 -20.23 1.45
N GLN A 145 9.91 -20.13 0.15
CA GLN A 145 10.49 -21.00 -0.88
C GLN A 145 11.09 -20.16 -2.00
N ASP A 146 12.33 -20.50 -2.35
CA ASP A 146 12.98 -19.95 -3.55
C ASP A 146 12.30 -20.49 -4.81
N MET A 147 11.90 -19.60 -5.71
CA MET A 147 11.14 -19.96 -6.91
C MET A 147 12.00 -20.58 -8.03
N PHE A 148 13.32 -20.51 -7.91
CA PHE A 148 14.24 -21.10 -8.88
C PHE A 148 14.81 -22.43 -8.40
N SER A 149 15.39 -22.44 -7.22
CA SER A 149 16.01 -23.63 -6.64
C SER A 149 15.02 -24.57 -5.96
N MET A 150 13.81 -24.08 -5.67
CA MET A 150 12.79 -24.76 -4.85
C MET A 150 13.23 -25.02 -3.41
N GLU A 151 14.32 -24.38 -2.95
CA GLU A 151 14.77 -24.46 -1.57
C GLU A 151 13.70 -23.90 -0.62
N ILE A 152 13.39 -24.65 0.43
CA ILE A 152 12.49 -24.20 1.49
C ILE A 152 13.32 -23.76 2.68
N ARG A 153 13.01 -22.59 3.24
CA ARG A 153 13.72 -22.01 4.36
C ARG A 153 12.77 -21.46 5.40
N ALA A 154 13.01 -21.79 6.67
CA ALA A 154 12.36 -21.13 7.79
C ALA A 154 13.18 -19.91 8.22
N LEU A 155 12.52 -18.78 8.38
CA LEU A 155 13.09 -17.53 8.87
C LEU A 155 12.54 -17.27 10.27
N LYS A 156 13.43 -17.18 11.26
CA LYS A 156 13.05 -16.77 12.62
C LYS A 156 12.85 -15.27 12.66
N ALA A 157 11.77 -14.82 13.30
CA ALA A 157 11.48 -13.41 13.53
C ALA A 157 10.64 -13.23 14.80
N ASP A 158 10.79 -12.09 15.45
CA ASP A 158 9.98 -11.72 16.61
C ASP A 158 8.59 -11.21 16.22
N ALA A 159 8.45 -10.74 14.97
CA ALA A 159 7.18 -10.35 14.37
C ALA A 159 7.18 -10.57 12.86
N VAL A 160 6.02 -10.86 12.29
CA VAL A 160 5.82 -10.98 10.84
C VAL A 160 4.75 -9.99 10.40
N VAL A 161 5.09 -9.11 9.46
CA VAL A 161 4.17 -8.13 8.88
C VAL A 161 3.74 -8.61 7.50
N MET A 162 2.44 -8.82 7.32
CA MET A 162 1.86 -9.21 6.03
C MET A 162 1.51 -7.97 5.22
N ALA A 163 2.28 -7.67 4.19
CA ALA A 163 2.08 -6.54 3.27
C ALA A 163 2.03 -7.02 1.80
N THR A 164 1.35 -8.13 1.55
CA THR A 164 1.37 -8.90 0.30
C THR A 164 0.36 -8.39 -0.73
N GLY A 165 -0.29 -7.26 -0.48
CA GLY A 165 -1.31 -6.70 -1.35
C GLY A 165 -2.64 -7.44 -1.27
N GLY A 166 -3.52 -7.14 -2.22
CA GLY A 166 -4.87 -7.68 -2.24
C GLY A 166 -5.01 -9.00 -2.97
N CYS A 167 -6.27 -9.45 -3.09
CA CYS A 167 -6.66 -10.73 -3.70
C CYS A 167 -7.52 -10.56 -4.95
N GLY A 168 -7.41 -9.43 -5.64
CA GLY A 168 -8.32 -9.10 -6.76
C GLY A 168 -8.34 -10.09 -7.91
N LEU A 169 -7.29 -10.90 -8.08
CA LEU A 169 -7.23 -11.90 -9.17
C LEU A 169 -8.26 -13.03 -9.01
N ILE A 170 -8.72 -13.32 -7.79
CA ILE A 170 -9.75 -14.36 -7.57
C ILE A 170 -11.10 -13.99 -8.22
N PHE A 171 -11.34 -12.71 -8.50
CA PHE A 171 -12.52 -12.24 -9.19
C PHE A 171 -12.25 -12.22 -10.70
N GLY A 172 -13.13 -12.82 -11.49
CA GLY A 172 -12.93 -13.03 -12.93
C GLY A 172 -12.70 -11.74 -13.74
N LYS A 173 -13.31 -10.62 -13.31
CA LYS A 173 -13.08 -9.29 -13.88
C LYS A 173 -12.46 -8.40 -12.82
N SER A 174 -11.17 -8.15 -12.93
CA SER A 174 -10.43 -7.33 -11.97
C SER A 174 -9.51 -6.36 -12.71
N THR A 175 -9.33 -5.18 -12.15
CA THR A 175 -8.33 -4.20 -12.60
C THR A 175 -7.04 -4.24 -11.77
N MET A 176 -6.95 -5.15 -10.79
CA MET A 176 -5.74 -5.38 -10.02
C MET A 176 -4.71 -6.17 -10.80
N SER A 177 -3.45 -6.04 -10.45
CA SER A 177 -2.35 -6.82 -11.02
C SER A 177 -2.58 -8.33 -10.86
N MET A 178 -2.12 -9.09 -11.83
CA MET A 178 -2.15 -10.57 -11.78
C MET A 178 -1.36 -11.16 -10.61
N ILE A 179 -0.46 -10.40 -9.99
CA ILE A 179 0.26 -10.83 -8.78
C ILE A 179 -0.61 -10.75 -7.52
N CYS A 180 -1.76 -10.08 -7.58
CA CYS A 180 -2.70 -9.96 -6.45
C CYS A 180 -3.54 -11.24 -6.33
N THR A 181 -2.89 -12.37 -6.10
CA THR A 181 -3.51 -13.70 -6.07
C THR A 181 -4.24 -14.01 -4.77
N GLY A 182 -3.89 -13.31 -3.67
CA GLY A 182 -4.39 -13.62 -2.33
C GLY A 182 -3.78 -14.88 -1.71
N GLY A 183 -2.76 -15.49 -2.34
CA GLY A 183 -2.16 -16.74 -1.87
C GLY A 183 -1.62 -16.65 -0.43
N ALA A 184 -0.84 -15.63 -0.13
CA ALA A 184 -0.33 -15.42 1.22
C ALA A 184 -1.44 -15.11 2.23
N ASN A 185 -2.44 -14.30 1.85
CA ASN A 185 -3.60 -14.02 2.70
C ASN A 185 -4.37 -15.30 3.04
N SER A 186 -4.56 -16.18 2.05
CA SER A 186 -5.21 -17.48 2.25
C SER A 186 -4.41 -18.36 3.20
N ARG A 187 -3.09 -18.41 3.09
CA ARG A 187 -2.22 -19.21 3.96
C ARG A 187 -2.36 -18.78 5.41
N VAL A 188 -2.17 -17.50 5.72
CA VAL A 188 -2.28 -17.01 7.11
C VAL A 188 -3.70 -17.14 7.67
N TYR A 189 -4.73 -17.02 6.82
CA TYR A 189 -6.11 -17.26 7.24
C TYR A 189 -6.35 -18.72 7.68
N GLN A 190 -5.80 -19.68 6.93
CA GLN A 190 -5.84 -21.11 7.29
C GLN A 190 -5.08 -21.41 8.60
N GLU A 191 -4.15 -20.56 9.00
CA GLU A 191 -3.41 -20.62 10.26
C GLU A 191 -4.05 -19.79 11.37
N SER A 192 -5.36 -19.50 11.24
CA SER A 192 -6.21 -18.80 12.23
C SER A 192 -5.96 -17.30 12.39
N VAL A 193 -5.26 -16.66 11.46
CA VAL A 193 -5.15 -15.20 11.43
C VAL A 193 -6.48 -14.61 10.96
N LYS A 194 -6.98 -13.62 11.67
CA LYS A 194 -8.25 -12.96 11.33
C LYS A 194 -8.13 -12.19 10.01
N TYR A 195 -9.17 -12.27 9.19
CA TYR A 195 -9.30 -11.52 7.96
C TYR A 195 -10.48 -10.55 8.07
N ALA A 196 -10.30 -9.31 7.67
CA ALA A 196 -11.33 -8.28 7.77
C ALA A 196 -11.43 -7.48 6.47
N ASN A 197 -12.60 -6.89 6.24
CA ASN A 197 -12.90 -6.00 5.12
C ASN A 197 -12.62 -6.61 3.74
N GLY A 198 -12.84 -7.92 3.57
CA GLY A 198 -12.65 -8.63 2.30
C GLY A 198 -13.56 -8.15 1.16
N GLU A 199 -14.63 -7.43 1.48
CA GLU A 199 -15.54 -6.79 0.53
C GLU A 199 -14.95 -5.58 -0.18
N PHE A 200 -13.89 -4.95 0.35
CA PHE A 200 -13.25 -3.80 -0.27
C PHE A 200 -12.35 -4.20 -1.45
N ILE A 201 -12.97 -4.58 -2.53
CA ILE A 201 -12.29 -4.86 -3.80
C ILE A 201 -12.57 -3.71 -4.77
N GLN A 202 -11.52 -2.96 -5.10
CA GLN A 202 -11.64 -1.86 -6.04
C GLN A 202 -11.57 -2.35 -7.49
N VAL A 203 -12.53 -1.93 -8.30
CA VAL A 203 -12.51 -2.06 -9.75
C VAL A 203 -12.33 -0.67 -10.36
N HIS A 204 -11.22 -0.44 -11.05
CA HIS A 204 -10.92 0.85 -11.67
C HIS A 204 -11.75 1.06 -12.93
N THR A 205 -12.49 2.15 -13.02
CA THR A 205 -13.45 2.41 -14.10
C THR A 205 -12.79 2.82 -15.43
N THR A 206 -11.53 3.27 -15.39
CA THR A 206 -10.77 3.76 -16.54
C THR A 206 -9.66 2.78 -16.97
N ALA A 207 -9.94 1.49 -16.94
CA ALA A 207 -9.02 0.46 -17.43
C ALA A 207 -9.31 0.15 -18.92
N ILE A 208 -8.27 -0.19 -19.69
CA ILE A 208 -8.41 -0.62 -21.09
C ILE A 208 -8.91 -2.09 -21.10
N PRO A 209 -10.08 -2.40 -21.67
CA PRO A 209 -10.57 -3.75 -21.75
C PRO A 209 -9.61 -4.66 -22.53
N GLY A 210 -9.33 -5.85 -22.01
CA GLY A 210 -8.48 -6.84 -22.66
C GLY A 210 -6.97 -6.53 -22.68
N ALA A 211 -6.55 -5.37 -22.16
CA ALA A 211 -5.14 -5.04 -22.03
C ALA A 211 -4.54 -5.63 -20.74
N ASP A 212 -3.20 -5.57 -20.63
CA ASP A 212 -2.51 -5.84 -19.36
C ASP A 212 -3.12 -4.98 -18.25
N LYS A 213 -3.53 -5.61 -17.17
CA LYS A 213 -4.18 -4.98 -16.02
C LYS A 213 -3.32 -3.91 -15.32
N LEU A 214 -2.07 -3.77 -15.72
CA LEU A 214 -1.18 -2.70 -15.27
C LEU A 214 -1.24 -1.44 -16.14
N ARG A 215 -1.97 -1.47 -17.24
CA ARG A 215 -2.16 -0.31 -18.10
C ARG A 215 -3.47 0.36 -17.73
N LEU A 216 -3.37 1.39 -16.92
CA LEU A 216 -4.43 2.35 -16.65
C LEU A 216 -4.31 3.51 -17.63
N MET A 217 -5.44 4.05 -18.05
CA MET A 217 -5.46 5.29 -18.82
C MET A 217 -5.44 6.50 -17.90
#